data_115169a67f93a645bfea2282ed284d38
#
_entry.id   115169a67f93a645bfea2282ed284d38
#
_cell.length_a   1.000
_cell.length_b   1.000
_cell.length_c   1.000
_cell.angle_alpha   90.00
_cell.angle_beta   90.00
_cell.angle_gamma   90.00
#
_symmetry.space_group_name_H-M   'P 1'
#
loop_
_entity.id
_entity.type
_entity.pdbx_description
1 polymer ?
#
loop_
_entity_poly.entity_id
_entity_poly.type
_entity_poly.pdbx_seq_one_letter_code
_entity_poly.pdbx_strand_id
1 'polypeptide(L)'
;MITVAVVNRKGGPGKTTVAILAAIGLHENGARVGAIDADHEQGSLTNSLFGSEIEVNPSNLEALDFLVVDTPPHFNAKWDQAVKLADIIVLVTTPSPPELVETETTYARLKELGCAEKTVLLFNKFRANTRSGRKDLDERTKQVTANSAVRFDFVIPFREFFSALHAVPWPSNGEEKIPLLKLLNRVLGRDGRDAYYAAIQLAGGITHQYLRIYGKTGQT
;
A
#
# COMPACT_ATOMS: atom_id res chain seq x y z
N MET A 1 2.43 17.80 -1.06
CA MET A 1 2.80 16.35 -1.02
C MET A 1 1.82 15.62 -0.12
N ILE A 2 1.30 14.48 -0.57
CA ILE A 2 0.40 13.60 0.19
C ILE A 2 1.23 12.40 0.69
N THR A 3 1.20 12.14 1.99
CA THR A 3 1.94 11.03 2.60
C THR A 3 1.02 9.84 2.86
N VAL A 4 1.40 8.67 2.34
CA VAL A 4 0.67 7.41 2.46
C VAL A 4 1.51 6.41 3.26
N ALA A 5 1.07 6.03 4.46
CA ALA A 5 1.75 5.01 5.25
C ALA A 5 1.08 3.64 5.06
N VAL A 6 1.87 2.63 4.76
CA VAL A 6 1.41 1.23 4.63
C VAL A 6 1.79 0.49 5.90
N VAL A 7 0.80 0.03 6.64
CA VAL A 7 0.99 -0.43 8.02
C VAL A 7 0.37 -1.79 8.32
N ASN A 8 0.99 -2.52 9.20
CA ASN A 8 0.51 -3.57 10.09
C ASN A 8 1.66 -3.94 11.03
N ARG A 9 1.36 -4.24 12.31
CA ARG A 9 2.40 -4.63 13.29
C ARG A 9 3.02 -5.99 13.02
N LYS A 10 2.36 -6.85 12.23
CA LYS A 10 2.85 -8.19 11.91
C LYS A 10 3.67 -8.19 10.61
N GLY A 11 4.69 -9.04 10.58
CA GLY A 11 5.33 -9.46 9.34
C GLY A 11 4.42 -10.39 8.54
N GLY A 12 4.46 -10.33 7.20
CA GLY A 12 3.75 -11.29 6.36
C GLY A 12 2.49 -10.84 5.64
N PRO A 13 1.69 -9.82 6.06
CA PRO A 13 0.50 -9.41 5.31
C PRO A 13 0.81 -8.77 3.97
N GLY A 14 2.08 -8.44 3.68
CA GLY A 14 2.53 -7.90 2.40
C GLY A 14 2.55 -6.37 2.35
N LYS A 15 2.95 -5.71 3.44
CA LYS A 15 3.12 -4.24 3.47
C LYS A 15 4.00 -3.73 2.33
N THR A 16 5.20 -4.26 2.22
CA THR A 16 6.15 -3.89 1.16
C THR A 16 5.58 -4.09 -0.24
N THR A 17 4.91 -5.22 -0.49
CA THR A 17 4.22 -5.46 -1.78
C THR A 17 3.18 -4.38 -2.06
N VAL A 18 2.38 -4.02 -1.06
CA VAL A 18 1.36 -2.96 -1.19
C VAL A 18 2.01 -1.59 -1.38
N ALA A 19 3.12 -1.29 -0.68
CA ALA A 19 3.86 -0.05 -0.86
C ALA A 19 4.44 0.08 -2.28
N ILE A 20 5.02 -1.00 -2.82
CA ILE A 20 5.49 -1.06 -4.21
C ILE A 20 4.34 -0.80 -5.18
N LEU A 21 3.22 -1.52 -5.04
CA LEU A 21 2.05 -1.36 -5.90
C LEU A 21 1.46 0.06 -5.82
N ALA A 22 1.40 0.65 -4.63
CA ALA A 22 0.94 2.02 -4.45
C ALA A 22 1.86 3.01 -5.16
N ALA A 23 3.17 2.89 -4.95
CA ALA A 23 4.15 3.79 -5.53
C ALA A 23 4.14 3.73 -7.07
N ILE A 24 4.19 2.54 -7.65
CA ILE A 24 4.17 2.38 -9.12
C ILE A 24 2.81 2.78 -9.72
N GLY A 25 1.68 2.51 -9.04
CA GLY A 25 0.36 2.89 -9.53
C GLY A 25 0.13 4.41 -9.52
N LEU A 26 0.58 5.10 -8.47
CA LEU A 26 0.54 6.56 -8.39
C LEU A 26 1.45 7.21 -9.45
N HIS A 27 2.64 6.66 -9.65
CA HIS A 27 3.57 7.12 -10.68
C HIS A 27 3.00 6.93 -12.09
N GLU A 28 2.40 5.78 -12.37
CA GLU A 28 1.77 5.49 -13.67
C GLU A 28 0.58 6.43 -13.97
N ASN A 29 -0.09 6.93 -12.93
CA ASN A 29 -1.12 7.97 -13.05
C ASN A 29 -0.54 9.38 -13.24
N GLY A 30 0.77 9.52 -13.44
CA GLY A 30 1.44 10.78 -13.74
C GLY A 30 1.89 11.59 -12.52
N ALA A 31 1.79 11.04 -11.30
CA ALA A 31 2.27 11.72 -10.10
C ALA A 31 3.80 11.58 -9.94
N ARG A 32 4.44 12.58 -9.35
CA ARG A 32 5.82 12.50 -8.88
C ARG A 32 5.81 11.81 -7.52
N VAL A 33 6.35 10.60 -7.47
CA VAL A 33 6.26 9.72 -6.30
C VAL A 33 7.65 9.44 -5.75
N GLY A 34 7.78 9.60 -4.43
CA GLY A 34 8.90 9.06 -3.66
C GLY A 34 8.44 7.94 -2.73
N ALA A 35 9.38 7.13 -2.28
CA ALA A 35 9.11 6.06 -1.32
C ALA A 35 10.10 6.12 -0.15
N ILE A 36 9.66 5.79 1.06
CA ILE A 36 10.52 5.60 2.22
C ILE A 36 10.48 4.15 2.65
N ASP A 37 11.64 3.51 2.67
CA ASP A 37 11.85 2.20 3.27
C ASP A 37 12.19 2.39 4.75
N ALA A 38 11.19 2.30 5.63
CA ALA A 38 11.40 2.43 7.07
C ALA A 38 11.77 1.10 7.75
N ASP A 39 11.70 -0.02 7.00
CA ASP A 39 12.18 -1.35 7.42
C ASP A 39 13.60 -1.60 6.90
N HIS A 40 14.56 -0.83 7.44
CA HIS A 40 15.95 -0.86 6.99
C HIS A 40 16.64 -2.22 7.16
N GLU A 41 16.15 -3.09 8.04
CA GLU A 41 16.75 -4.40 8.26
C GLU A 41 16.55 -5.34 7.07
N GLN A 42 15.43 -5.20 6.37
CA GLN A 42 15.12 -6.02 5.19
C GLN A 42 15.48 -5.33 3.86
N GLY A 43 15.36 -4.01 3.78
CA GLY A 43 15.65 -3.23 2.57
C GLY A 43 14.83 -3.64 1.34
N SER A 44 13.69 -4.28 1.57
CA SER A 44 12.92 -4.93 0.50
C SER A 44 12.32 -3.93 -0.48
N LEU A 45 11.85 -2.78 0.00
CA LEU A 45 11.31 -1.72 -0.86
C LEU A 45 12.43 -1.10 -1.71
N THR A 46 13.57 -0.79 -1.06
CA THR A 46 14.74 -0.21 -1.72
C THR A 46 15.21 -1.09 -2.88
N ASN A 47 15.38 -2.39 -2.64
CA ASN A 47 15.82 -3.33 -3.66
C ASN A 47 14.78 -3.47 -4.79
N SER A 48 13.50 -3.43 -4.49
CA SER A 48 12.43 -3.62 -5.46
C SER A 48 12.25 -2.43 -6.41
N LEU A 49 12.51 -1.22 -5.95
CA LEU A 49 12.38 0.01 -6.74
C LEU A 49 13.73 0.49 -7.32
N PHE A 50 14.80 -0.25 -7.06
CA PHE A 50 16.13 0.10 -7.58
C PHE A 50 16.11 0.20 -9.12
N GLY A 51 16.53 1.34 -9.65
CA GLY A 51 16.53 1.62 -11.08
C GLY A 51 15.19 2.10 -11.65
N SER A 52 14.12 2.18 -10.83
CA SER A 52 12.88 2.83 -11.25
C SER A 52 13.00 4.37 -11.20
N GLU A 53 12.00 5.06 -11.77
CA GLU A 53 11.90 6.53 -11.66
C GLU A 53 11.39 6.98 -10.26
N ILE A 54 11.08 6.05 -9.38
CA ILE A 54 10.62 6.32 -8.02
C ILE A 54 11.84 6.37 -7.10
N GLU A 55 12.15 7.55 -6.59
CA GLU A 55 13.27 7.72 -5.68
C GLU A 55 12.95 7.13 -4.31
N VAL A 56 13.81 6.24 -3.81
CA VAL A 56 13.68 5.68 -2.47
C VAL A 56 14.54 6.49 -1.50
N ASN A 57 13.95 6.86 -0.37
CA ASN A 57 14.52 7.78 0.62
C ASN A 57 14.94 9.13 -0.01
N PRO A 58 14.01 9.82 -0.69
CA PRO A 58 14.32 11.03 -1.45
C PRO A 58 14.84 12.15 -0.56
N SER A 59 15.82 12.88 -1.06
CA SER A 59 16.41 14.02 -0.36
C SER A 59 15.58 15.30 -0.49
N ASN A 60 14.80 15.43 -1.59
CA ASN A 60 13.94 16.57 -1.87
C ASN A 60 12.46 16.16 -1.87
N LEU A 61 11.78 16.36 -0.75
CA LEU A 61 10.37 16.05 -0.60
C LEU A 61 9.42 17.06 -1.26
N GLU A 62 9.86 18.33 -1.42
CA GLU A 62 8.99 19.40 -1.96
C GLU A 62 8.63 19.17 -3.43
N ALA A 63 9.47 18.45 -4.16
CA ALA A 63 9.23 18.11 -5.56
C ALA A 63 8.17 17.01 -5.76
N LEU A 64 7.74 16.33 -4.70
CA LEU A 64 6.86 15.17 -4.76
C LEU A 64 5.38 15.55 -4.62
N ASP A 65 4.54 14.83 -5.35
CA ASP A 65 3.09 14.86 -5.19
C ASP A 65 2.64 13.84 -4.12
N PHE A 66 3.30 12.66 -4.10
CA PHE A 66 3.06 11.59 -3.13
C PHE A 66 4.36 11.05 -2.52
N LEU A 67 4.26 10.67 -1.24
CA LEU A 67 5.29 9.94 -0.51
C LEU A 67 4.69 8.68 0.07
N VAL A 68 5.15 7.50 -0.38
CA VAL A 68 4.72 6.20 0.13
C VAL A 68 5.72 5.71 1.18
N VAL A 69 5.23 5.38 2.37
CA VAL A 69 6.07 4.92 3.49
C VAL A 69 5.76 3.45 3.78
N ASP A 70 6.72 2.56 3.54
CA ASP A 70 6.67 1.17 4.00
C ASP A 70 7.16 1.10 5.45
N THR A 71 6.28 0.70 6.37
CA THR A 71 6.59 0.71 7.80
C THR A 71 7.14 -0.65 8.27
N PRO A 72 8.06 -0.63 9.26
CA PRO A 72 8.55 -1.88 9.85
C PRO A 72 7.42 -2.64 10.55
N PRO A 73 7.59 -3.97 10.78
CA PRO A 73 6.77 -4.69 11.72
C PRO A 73 7.05 -4.15 13.14
N HIS A 74 6.09 -4.32 14.04
CA HIS A 74 6.16 -3.86 15.42
C HIS A 74 5.99 -2.35 15.63
N PHE A 75 5.38 -2.00 16.76
CA PHE A 75 5.23 -0.63 17.19
C PHE A 75 6.54 -0.11 17.78
N ASN A 76 6.98 1.02 17.30
CA ASN A 76 8.11 1.77 17.81
C ASN A 76 7.92 3.27 17.51
N ALA A 77 8.84 4.11 17.97
CA ALA A 77 8.75 5.56 17.79
C ALA A 77 8.72 5.97 16.31
N LYS A 78 9.45 5.28 15.44
CA LYS A 78 9.43 5.54 13.98
C LYS A 78 8.08 5.18 13.36
N TRP A 79 7.49 4.07 13.79
CA TRP A 79 6.15 3.67 13.35
C TRP A 79 5.11 4.69 13.78
N ASP A 80 5.11 5.10 15.07
CA ASP A 80 4.20 6.11 15.59
C ASP A 80 4.34 7.45 14.84
N GLN A 81 5.58 7.85 14.51
CA GLN A 81 5.83 9.05 13.74
C GLN A 81 5.29 8.94 12.32
N ALA A 82 5.55 7.83 11.63
CA ALA A 82 5.08 7.61 10.27
C ALA A 82 3.55 7.70 10.18
N VAL A 83 2.80 7.05 11.10
CA VAL A 83 1.33 7.09 11.07
C VAL A 83 0.77 8.47 11.46
N LYS A 84 1.42 9.22 12.35
CA LYS A 84 0.99 10.57 12.72
C LYS A 84 1.15 11.54 11.55
N LEU A 85 2.26 11.46 10.82
CA LEU A 85 2.58 12.34 9.70
C LEU A 85 1.84 11.96 8.41
N ALA A 86 1.37 10.72 8.28
CA ALA A 86 0.64 10.29 7.08
C ALA A 86 -0.70 11.02 6.95
N ASP A 87 -1.07 11.37 5.71
CA ASP A 87 -2.41 11.85 5.34
C ASP A 87 -3.36 10.68 5.17
N ILE A 88 -2.87 9.55 4.68
CA ILE A 88 -3.62 8.30 4.51
C ILE A 88 -2.84 7.15 5.11
N ILE A 89 -3.53 6.27 5.79
CA ILE A 89 -2.98 5.03 6.35
C ILE A 89 -3.66 3.85 5.68
N VAL A 90 -2.89 3.04 4.97
CA VAL A 90 -3.34 1.77 4.39
C VAL A 90 -3.01 0.65 5.38
N LEU A 91 -4.01 0.20 6.11
CA LEU A 91 -3.90 -0.93 7.03
C LEU A 91 -4.06 -2.23 6.24
N VAL A 92 -2.96 -2.92 5.99
CA VAL A 92 -2.93 -4.15 5.18
C VAL A 92 -3.22 -5.36 6.04
N THR A 93 -4.15 -6.20 5.62
CA THR A 93 -4.47 -7.47 6.28
C THR A 93 -4.64 -8.62 5.28
N THR A 94 -4.73 -9.83 5.79
CA THR A 94 -5.19 -10.99 5.02
C THR A 94 -6.49 -11.52 5.62
N PRO A 95 -7.30 -12.30 4.87
CA PRO A 95 -8.55 -12.83 5.42
C PRO A 95 -8.37 -13.94 6.47
N SER A 96 -7.15 -14.29 6.88
CA SER A 96 -6.92 -15.36 7.83
C SER A 96 -7.22 -14.91 9.28
N PRO A 97 -7.85 -15.74 10.13
CA PRO A 97 -8.20 -15.35 11.49
C PRO A 97 -7.02 -14.84 12.35
N PRO A 98 -5.83 -15.47 12.33
CA PRO A 98 -4.69 -14.95 13.10
C PRO A 98 -4.23 -13.56 12.65
N GLU A 99 -4.34 -13.25 11.35
CA GLU A 99 -3.98 -11.94 10.82
C GLU A 99 -5.01 -10.87 11.22
N LEU A 100 -6.29 -11.24 11.30
CA LEU A 100 -7.33 -10.30 11.71
C LEU A 100 -7.14 -9.84 13.15
N VAL A 101 -6.75 -10.72 14.07
CA VAL A 101 -6.44 -10.37 15.47
C VAL A 101 -5.30 -9.36 15.55
N GLU A 102 -4.24 -9.59 14.79
CA GLU A 102 -3.10 -8.66 14.73
C GLU A 102 -3.49 -7.31 14.11
N THR A 103 -4.38 -7.35 13.14
CA THR A 103 -4.89 -6.14 12.48
C THR A 103 -5.80 -5.35 13.41
N GLU A 104 -6.63 -6.02 14.21
CA GLU A 104 -7.45 -5.41 15.26
C GLU A 104 -6.57 -4.67 16.29
N THR A 105 -5.49 -5.32 16.75
CA THR A 105 -4.52 -4.70 17.65
C THR A 105 -3.85 -3.47 17.01
N THR A 106 -3.52 -3.55 15.72
CA THR A 106 -2.93 -2.43 14.97
C THR A 106 -3.93 -1.28 14.87
N TYR A 107 -5.19 -1.59 14.55
CA TYR A 107 -6.24 -0.58 14.45
C TYR A 107 -6.53 0.11 15.80
N ALA A 108 -6.53 -0.67 16.90
CA ALA A 108 -6.66 -0.10 18.25
C ALA A 108 -5.55 0.93 18.54
N ARG A 109 -4.30 0.59 18.18
CA ARG A 109 -3.18 1.54 18.31
C ARG A 109 -3.36 2.79 17.45
N LEU A 110 -3.84 2.66 16.22
CA LEU A 110 -4.14 3.80 15.36
C LEU A 110 -5.23 4.71 15.95
N LYS A 111 -6.23 4.15 16.61
CA LYS A 111 -7.26 4.91 17.35
C LYS A 111 -6.65 5.69 18.52
N GLU A 112 -5.81 5.07 19.33
CA GLU A 112 -5.11 5.72 20.45
C GLU A 112 -4.28 6.92 19.97
N LEU A 113 -3.69 6.82 18.76
CA LEU A 113 -2.90 7.89 18.16
C LEU A 113 -3.76 8.95 17.43
N GLY A 114 -5.09 8.83 17.45
CA GLY A 114 -5.99 9.75 16.75
C GLY A 114 -5.96 9.61 15.21
N CYS A 115 -5.52 8.44 14.70
CA CYS A 115 -5.31 8.21 13.27
C CYS A 115 -6.40 7.37 12.59
N ALA A 116 -7.50 7.04 13.31
CA ALA A 116 -8.53 6.14 12.79
C ALA A 116 -9.25 6.68 11.55
N GLU A 117 -9.57 7.98 11.50
CA GLU A 117 -10.33 8.58 10.40
C GLU A 117 -9.58 8.61 9.07
N LYS A 118 -8.25 8.63 9.11
CA LYS A 118 -7.39 8.57 7.93
C LYS A 118 -6.93 7.15 7.58
N THR A 119 -7.44 6.14 8.29
CA THR A 119 -7.12 4.72 8.07
C THR A 119 -8.14 4.09 7.13
N VAL A 120 -7.64 3.36 6.13
CA VAL A 120 -8.41 2.52 5.23
C VAL A 120 -7.87 1.08 5.24
N LEU A 121 -8.78 0.11 5.38
CA LEU A 121 -8.42 -1.31 5.43
C LEU A 121 -8.27 -1.88 4.02
N LEU A 122 -7.18 -2.62 3.76
CA LEU A 122 -6.93 -3.34 2.52
C LEU A 122 -6.76 -4.83 2.79
N PHE A 123 -7.60 -5.66 2.18
CA PHE A 123 -7.40 -7.11 2.16
C PHE A 123 -6.44 -7.50 1.04
N ASN A 124 -5.30 -8.04 1.44
CA ASN A 124 -4.28 -8.60 0.57
C ASN A 124 -4.30 -10.14 0.62
N LYS A 125 -3.68 -10.79 -0.35
CA LYS A 125 -3.60 -12.25 -0.46
C LYS A 125 -4.98 -12.93 -0.44
N PHE A 126 -5.96 -12.30 -1.04
CA PHE A 126 -7.32 -12.82 -1.10
C PHE A 126 -7.44 -13.98 -2.08
N ARG A 127 -8.06 -15.09 -1.64
CA ARG A 127 -8.33 -16.27 -2.48
C ARG A 127 -9.82 -16.33 -2.81
N ALA A 128 -10.19 -15.99 -4.05
CA ALA A 128 -11.58 -15.90 -4.49
C ALA A 128 -12.33 -17.24 -4.45
N ASN A 129 -11.62 -18.38 -4.52
CA ASN A 129 -12.21 -19.72 -4.63
C ASN A 129 -12.62 -20.35 -3.30
N THR A 130 -12.55 -19.62 -2.18
CA THR A 130 -13.04 -20.11 -0.90
C THR A 130 -14.51 -19.72 -0.73
N ARG A 131 -15.33 -20.64 -0.15
CA ARG A 131 -16.77 -20.41 0.14
C ARG A 131 -17.05 -19.14 1.01
N SER A 132 -16.02 -18.60 1.63
CA SER A 132 -16.04 -17.36 2.41
C SER A 132 -15.90 -16.11 1.55
N GLY A 133 -16.40 -16.08 0.35
CA GLY A 133 -16.25 -14.97 -0.59
C GLY A 133 -16.55 -13.56 -0.04
N ARG A 134 -16.79 -12.61 -0.93
CA ARG A 134 -16.96 -11.18 -0.59
C ARG A 134 -17.97 -10.88 0.52
N LYS A 135 -18.98 -11.74 0.76
CA LYS A 135 -19.95 -11.58 1.87
C LYS A 135 -19.29 -11.60 3.24
N ASP A 136 -18.15 -12.27 3.38
CA ASP A 136 -17.41 -12.43 4.63
C ASP A 136 -16.45 -11.24 4.90
N LEU A 137 -16.13 -10.42 3.90
CA LEU A 137 -15.22 -9.30 4.06
C LEU A 137 -15.82 -8.15 4.89
N ASP A 138 -17.11 -7.92 4.77
CA ASP A 138 -17.77 -6.85 5.53
C ASP A 138 -17.85 -7.21 7.02
N GLU A 139 -18.14 -8.48 7.35
CA GLU A 139 -18.11 -8.97 8.73
C GLU A 139 -16.69 -8.88 9.31
N ARG A 140 -15.66 -9.26 8.54
CA ARG A 140 -14.25 -9.16 8.96
C ARG A 140 -13.80 -7.72 9.14
N THR A 141 -14.27 -6.81 8.28
CA THR A 141 -14.02 -5.38 8.44
C THR A 141 -14.61 -4.87 9.74
N LYS A 142 -15.86 -5.24 10.03
CA LYS A 142 -16.54 -4.89 11.30
C LYS A 142 -15.81 -5.43 12.51
N GLN A 143 -15.34 -6.67 12.44
CA GLN A 143 -14.55 -7.29 13.52
C GLN A 143 -13.28 -6.46 13.79
N VAL A 144 -12.49 -6.12 12.77
CA VAL A 144 -11.22 -5.41 12.91
C VAL A 144 -11.40 -3.97 13.37
N THR A 145 -12.44 -3.30 12.92
CA THR A 145 -12.56 -1.85 13.02
C THR A 145 -13.70 -1.39 13.94
N ALA A 146 -14.46 -2.32 14.49
CA ALA A 146 -15.67 -2.05 15.29
C ALA A 146 -16.61 -1.04 14.56
N ASN A 147 -16.79 -1.21 13.24
CA ASN A 147 -17.57 -0.34 12.35
C ASN A 147 -17.02 1.09 12.15
N SER A 148 -15.79 1.37 12.56
CA SER A 148 -15.23 2.73 12.55
C SER A 148 -14.36 3.04 11.34
N ALA A 149 -13.84 2.05 10.61
CA ALA A 149 -13.00 2.30 9.44
C ALA A 149 -13.67 1.88 8.14
N VAL A 150 -13.28 2.58 7.09
CA VAL A 150 -13.62 2.25 5.71
C VAL A 150 -12.63 1.23 5.19
N ARG A 151 -13.08 0.29 4.38
CA ARG A 151 -12.19 -0.56 3.57
C ARG A 151 -12.20 -0.11 2.11
N PHE A 152 -11.17 -0.46 1.38
CA PHE A 152 -11.24 -0.39 -0.07
C PHE A 152 -12.32 -1.36 -0.60
N ASP A 153 -13.00 -0.99 -1.66
CA ASP A 153 -14.03 -1.80 -2.33
C ASP A 153 -13.45 -2.93 -3.19
N PHE A 154 -12.13 -3.00 -3.31
CA PHE A 154 -11.37 -4.04 -3.97
C PHE A 154 -10.48 -4.80 -2.99
N VAL A 155 -9.92 -5.92 -3.45
CA VAL A 155 -8.95 -6.75 -2.74
C VAL A 155 -7.76 -7.04 -3.65
N ILE A 156 -6.58 -7.25 -3.07
CA ILE A 156 -5.43 -7.75 -3.82
C ILE A 156 -5.47 -9.29 -3.77
N PRO A 157 -5.58 -9.99 -4.91
CA PRO A 157 -5.67 -11.44 -4.92
C PRO A 157 -4.37 -12.08 -4.46
N PHE A 158 -4.47 -13.31 -3.92
CA PHE A 158 -3.28 -14.12 -3.68
C PHE A 158 -2.70 -14.56 -5.02
N ARG A 159 -1.46 -14.16 -5.27
CA ARG A 159 -0.65 -14.59 -6.41
C ARG A 159 0.79 -14.78 -5.97
N GLU A 160 1.39 -15.88 -6.36
CA GLU A 160 2.80 -16.17 -6.03
C GLU A 160 3.75 -15.16 -6.65
N PHE A 161 3.39 -14.62 -7.81
CA PHE A 161 4.21 -13.65 -8.53
C PHE A 161 4.39 -12.32 -7.80
N PHE A 162 3.55 -11.95 -6.83
CA PHE A 162 3.79 -10.74 -6.05
C PHE A 162 5.12 -10.78 -5.28
N SER A 163 5.64 -11.98 -5.00
CA SER A 163 7.01 -12.13 -4.49
C SER A 163 8.06 -11.77 -5.53
N ALA A 164 7.76 -11.90 -6.82
CA ALA A 164 8.65 -11.55 -7.92
C ALA A 164 8.68 -10.05 -8.24
N LEU A 165 7.79 -9.23 -7.67
CA LEU A 165 7.87 -7.77 -7.81
C LEU A 165 9.21 -7.21 -7.30
N HIS A 166 9.86 -7.91 -6.38
CA HIS A 166 11.20 -7.56 -5.89
C HIS A 166 12.31 -7.75 -6.94
N ALA A 167 12.03 -8.39 -8.06
CA ALA A 167 13.00 -8.67 -9.12
C ALA A 167 12.66 -8.01 -10.45
N VAL A 168 11.79 -6.99 -10.48
CA VAL A 168 11.45 -6.27 -11.70
C VAL A 168 12.66 -5.46 -12.17
N PRO A 169 13.25 -5.77 -13.34
CA PRO A 169 14.35 -4.98 -13.88
C PRO A 169 13.78 -3.68 -14.48
N TRP A 170 13.88 -2.60 -13.74
CA TRP A 170 13.48 -1.29 -14.23
C TRP A 170 14.43 -0.83 -15.34
N PRO A 171 13.94 -0.12 -16.38
CA PRO A 171 14.79 0.44 -17.41
C PRO A 171 15.84 1.38 -16.81
N SER A 172 17.11 1.22 -17.19
CA SER A 172 18.17 2.11 -16.77
C SER A 172 17.98 3.51 -17.35
N ASN A 173 18.55 4.53 -16.71
CA ASN A 173 18.54 5.89 -17.22
C ASN A 173 19.10 5.95 -18.64
N GLY A 174 18.29 6.41 -19.60
CA GLY A 174 18.65 6.49 -21.02
C GLY A 174 18.09 5.38 -21.90
N GLU A 175 17.48 4.35 -21.32
CA GLU A 175 16.74 3.35 -22.09
C GLU A 175 15.33 3.87 -22.44
N GLU A 176 14.75 3.33 -23.53
CA GLU A 176 13.39 3.66 -23.94
C GLU A 176 12.40 3.31 -22.81
N LYS A 177 11.57 4.28 -22.41
CA LYS A 177 10.53 4.06 -21.41
C LYS A 177 9.54 3.00 -21.90
N ILE A 178 9.53 1.88 -21.20
CA ILE A 178 8.60 0.79 -21.49
C ILE A 178 7.36 1.01 -20.62
N PRO A 179 6.12 1.07 -21.16
CA PRO A 179 4.92 1.16 -20.37
C PRO A 179 4.88 0.10 -19.27
N LEU A 180 4.46 0.47 -18.06
CA LEU A 180 4.48 -0.41 -16.88
C LEU A 180 3.82 -1.76 -17.14
N LEU A 181 2.65 -1.76 -17.79
CA LEU A 181 1.97 -3.01 -18.14
C LEU A 181 2.85 -3.93 -19.01
N LYS A 182 3.57 -3.38 -19.98
CA LYS A 182 4.48 -4.15 -20.84
C LYS A 182 5.66 -4.69 -20.06
N LEU A 183 6.22 -3.89 -19.16
CA LEU A 183 7.31 -4.31 -18.29
C LEU A 183 6.86 -5.44 -17.35
N LEU A 184 5.74 -5.26 -16.66
CA LEU A 184 5.19 -6.28 -15.77
C LEU A 184 4.84 -7.58 -16.51
N ASN A 185 4.26 -7.49 -17.71
CA ASN A 185 3.99 -8.68 -18.53
C ASN A 185 5.27 -9.39 -18.97
N ARG A 186 6.34 -8.64 -19.25
CA ARG A 186 7.65 -9.23 -19.61
C ARG A 186 8.27 -10.02 -18.47
N VAL A 187 8.15 -9.51 -17.23
CA VAL A 187 8.76 -10.10 -16.04
C VAL A 187 7.88 -11.18 -15.41
N LEU A 188 6.57 -10.92 -15.32
CA LEU A 188 5.61 -11.73 -14.59
C LEU A 188 4.72 -12.57 -15.51
N GLY A 189 4.93 -12.50 -16.83
CA GLY A 189 4.11 -13.21 -17.80
C GLY A 189 2.63 -12.81 -17.73
N ARG A 190 1.74 -13.79 -17.71
CA ARG A 190 0.28 -13.55 -17.65
C ARG A 190 -0.17 -12.80 -16.40
N ASP A 191 0.59 -12.90 -15.32
CA ASP A 191 0.26 -12.30 -14.03
C ASP A 191 0.61 -10.80 -13.97
N GLY A 192 1.39 -10.28 -14.92
CA GLY A 192 1.72 -8.86 -15.01
C GLY A 192 0.50 -7.95 -15.14
N ARG A 193 -0.56 -8.44 -15.79
CA ARG A 193 -1.83 -7.72 -15.88
C ARG A 193 -2.50 -7.58 -14.51
N ASP A 194 -2.51 -8.63 -13.70
CA ASP A 194 -3.09 -8.60 -12.35
C ASP A 194 -2.31 -7.63 -11.46
N ALA A 195 -0.97 -7.60 -11.57
CA ALA A 195 -0.13 -6.64 -10.86
C ALA A 195 -0.42 -5.20 -11.28
N TYR A 196 -0.53 -4.96 -12.58
CA TYR A 196 -0.87 -3.64 -13.13
C TYR A 196 -2.22 -3.14 -12.61
N TYR A 197 -3.27 -3.96 -12.71
CA TYR A 197 -4.60 -3.58 -12.23
C TYR A 197 -4.64 -3.35 -10.73
N ALA A 198 -3.93 -4.16 -9.94
CA ALA A 198 -3.83 -3.96 -8.50
C ALA A 198 -3.17 -2.60 -8.18
N ALA A 199 -2.11 -2.22 -8.90
CA ALA A 199 -1.44 -0.94 -8.72
C ALA A 199 -2.35 0.24 -9.07
N ILE A 200 -3.05 0.19 -10.21
CA ILE A 200 -3.95 1.27 -10.64
C ILE A 200 -5.16 1.40 -9.72
N GLN A 201 -5.76 0.29 -9.29
CA GLN A 201 -6.88 0.32 -8.33
C GLN A 201 -6.44 0.90 -6.99
N LEU A 202 -5.26 0.55 -6.52
CA LEU A 202 -4.73 1.07 -5.25
C LEU A 202 -4.47 2.57 -5.33
N ALA A 203 -3.84 3.04 -6.41
CA ALA A 203 -3.62 4.47 -6.64
C ALA A 203 -4.94 5.26 -6.70
N GLY A 204 -5.93 4.77 -7.44
CA GLY A 204 -7.26 5.37 -7.51
C GLY A 204 -7.97 5.40 -6.16
N GLY A 205 -7.89 4.29 -5.41
CA GLY A 205 -8.45 4.19 -4.07
C GLY A 205 -7.81 5.15 -3.06
N ILE A 206 -6.48 5.30 -3.09
CA ILE A 206 -5.73 6.25 -2.26
C ILE A 206 -6.17 7.70 -2.58
N THR A 207 -6.20 8.06 -3.86
CA THR A 207 -6.61 9.40 -4.29
C THR A 207 -8.05 9.70 -3.89
N HIS A 208 -8.97 8.76 -4.11
CA HIS A 208 -10.37 8.90 -3.68
C HIS A 208 -10.50 9.07 -2.17
N GLN A 209 -9.74 8.29 -1.39
CA GLN A 209 -9.75 8.38 0.07
C GLN A 209 -9.24 9.74 0.56
N TYR A 210 -8.18 10.27 -0.05
CA TYR A 210 -7.67 11.60 0.25
C TYR A 210 -8.75 12.67 0.00
N LEU A 211 -9.38 12.64 -1.16
CA LEU A 211 -10.46 13.58 -1.50
C LEU A 211 -11.66 13.46 -0.55
N ARG A 212 -11.98 12.25 -0.08
CA ARG A 212 -13.05 12.04 0.90
C ARG A 212 -12.74 12.71 2.24
N ILE A 213 -11.50 12.65 2.69
CA ILE A 213 -11.08 13.20 3.99
C ILE A 213 -10.89 14.72 3.90
N TYR A 214 -10.22 15.20 2.87
CA TYR A 214 -9.73 16.58 2.77
C TYR A 214 -10.44 17.43 1.71
N GLY A 215 -11.10 16.81 0.72
CA GLY A 215 -11.72 17.54 -0.41
C GLY A 215 -12.94 18.36 -0.07
N LYS A 216 -13.53 18.19 1.12
CA LYS A 216 -14.68 18.97 1.60
C LYS A 216 -14.29 20.31 2.25
N THR A 217 -13.01 20.57 2.45
CA THR A 217 -12.52 21.78 3.13
C THR A 217 -12.32 22.99 2.21
N GLY A 218 -12.61 22.86 0.91
CA GLY A 218 -12.44 23.92 -0.11
C GLY A 218 -13.72 24.63 -0.56
N GLN A 219 -14.87 24.42 0.09
CA GLN A 219 -16.13 25.10 -0.19
C GLN A 219 -16.65 25.82 1.07
N THR A 220 -15.92 26.84 1.51
CA THR A 220 -16.50 27.91 2.35
C THR A 220 -16.02 29.25 1.85
#